data_2a96238a1b59040e92844d2ae507a86f
#
_entry.id   2a96238a1b59040e92844d2ae507a86f
#
_cell.length_a   1.000
_cell.length_b   1.000
_cell.length_c   1.000
_cell.angle_alpha   90.00
_cell.angle_beta   90.00
_cell.angle_gamma   90.00
#
_symmetry.space_group_name_H-M   'P 1'
#
loop_
_entity.id
_entity.type
_entity.pdbx_description
1 polymer ?
#
loop_
_entity_poly.entity_id
_entity_poly.type
_entity_poly.pdbx_seq_one_letter_code
_entity_poly.pdbx_strand_id
1 'polypeptide(L)'
;MNFESLTILPGTNKAGEPEHFAPVTLHPGELCAIAGNTGAGKSRLIKDIEQLVNGDGISRRGILINNVPVTLADRSSLSKELIAHLSQSMRFVLDLSVREFLKLHCQCRNHPEISPDDVLTMANQITPEPVLPEESLNLLSGGQTRALMIADLACICDSPIVLIDEIENAGIDKKAALWLLTDQSKLVLIVTHDPHTALMASTRLAMKGGEVCRIRKRTEAEKRFMQSWMLPTSVRNIFRNYFDKEKNFYDNHQTLLEQYLRPAPAGAAIFK
;
A
#
# COMPACT_ATOMS: atom_id res chain seq x y z
N MET A 1 -0.60 -4.51 21.43
CA MET A 1 0.82 -4.80 21.12
C MET A 1 1.40 -3.60 20.38
N ASN A 2 2.60 -3.08 20.76
CA ASN A 2 3.23 -2.02 19.98
C ASN A 2 3.82 -2.64 18.70
N PHE A 3 3.39 -2.16 17.52
CA PHE A 3 3.87 -2.63 16.23
C PHE A 3 5.14 -1.87 15.82
N GLU A 4 6.25 -2.58 15.63
CA GLU A 4 7.55 -2.01 15.26
C GLU A 4 8.00 -2.44 13.86
N SER A 5 7.67 -3.66 13.45
CA SER A 5 8.07 -4.18 12.14
C SER A 5 7.25 -5.37 11.65
N LEU A 6 7.15 -5.47 10.33
CA LEU A 6 6.68 -6.65 9.60
C LEU A 6 7.86 -7.21 8.81
N THR A 7 8.20 -8.49 8.99
CA THR A 7 9.26 -9.14 8.21
C THR A 7 8.69 -10.29 7.37
N ILE A 8 9.00 -10.27 6.07
CA ILE A 8 8.62 -11.29 5.10
C ILE A 8 9.82 -12.21 4.87
N LEU A 9 9.67 -13.49 5.21
CA LEU A 9 10.67 -14.52 4.96
C LEU A 9 10.38 -15.25 3.64
N PRO A 10 11.42 -15.71 2.90
CA PRO A 10 11.23 -16.49 1.69
C PRO A 10 10.53 -17.82 1.97
N GLY A 11 9.80 -18.31 1.00
CA GLY A 11 9.10 -19.57 1.04
C GLY A 11 9.34 -20.38 -0.23
N THR A 12 8.25 -20.75 -0.94
CA THR A 12 8.32 -21.47 -2.20
C THR A 12 7.49 -20.77 -3.29
N ASN A 13 7.96 -20.85 -4.54
CA ASN A 13 7.26 -20.38 -5.72
C ASN A 13 6.11 -21.32 -6.14
N LYS A 14 5.43 -21.02 -7.25
CA LYS A 14 4.33 -21.85 -7.76
C LYS A 14 4.76 -23.27 -8.21
N ALA A 15 6.02 -23.45 -8.54
CA ALA A 15 6.58 -24.77 -8.91
C ALA A 15 7.03 -25.58 -7.68
N GLY A 16 6.93 -24.99 -6.47
CA GLY A 16 7.40 -25.63 -5.23
C GLY A 16 8.90 -25.44 -4.97
N GLU A 17 9.59 -24.63 -5.78
CA GLU A 17 11.01 -24.36 -5.64
C GLU A 17 11.23 -23.25 -4.58
N PRO A 18 12.33 -23.30 -3.81
CA PRO A 18 12.64 -22.27 -2.82
C PRO A 18 12.76 -20.87 -3.46
N GLU A 19 12.23 -19.85 -2.78
CA GLU A 19 12.48 -18.46 -3.13
C GLU A 19 13.88 -18.02 -2.68
N HIS A 20 14.55 -17.19 -3.52
CA HIS A 20 15.92 -16.74 -3.28
C HIS A 20 15.98 -15.23 -3.07
N PHE A 21 15.35 -14.72 -2.00
CA PHE A 21 15.48 -13.32 -1.60
C PHE A 21 15.86 -13.21 -0.12
N ALA A 22 16.54 -12.12 0.23
CA ALA A 22 16.83 -11.81 1.63
C ALA A 22 15.55 -11.38 2.36
N PRO A 23 15.37 -11.73 3.64
CA PRO A 23 14.22 -11.26 4.43
C PRO A 23 13.99 -9.76 4.26
N VAL A 24 12.72 -9.38 4.09
CA VAL A 24 12.30 -7.98 3.91
C VAL A 24 11.63 -7.49 5.18
N THR A 25 12.25 -6.55 5.86
CA THR A 25 11.67 -5.90 7.03
C THR A 25 11.15 -4.52 6.66
N LEU A 26 9.91 -4.25 7.05
CA LEU A 26 9.16 -3.02 6.80
C LEU A 26 8.71 -2.42 8.13
N HIS A 27 8.65 -1.09 8.20
CA HIS A 27 8.37 -0.34 9.43
C HIS A 27 7.16 0.58 9.30
N PRO A 28 6.57 1.03 10.43
CA PRO A 28 5.54 2.08 10.42
C PRO A 28 5.94 3.29 9.58
N GLY A 29 4.97 3.89 8.87
CA GLY A 29 5.21 5.03 7.98
C GLY A 29 5.85 4.68 6.63
N GLU A 30 6.20 3.42 6.38
CA GLU A 30 6.72 2.99 5.08
C GLU A 30 5.59 2.64 4.10
N LEU A 31 5.85 2.93 2.82
CA LEU A 31 5.04 2.46 1.69
C LEU A 31 5.82 1.37 0.95
N CYS A 32 5.26 0.19 0.86
CA CYS A 32 5.81 -0.94 0.11
C CYS A 32 4.91 -1.28 -1.09
N ALA A 33 5.45 -1.24 -2.31
CA ALA A 33 4.73 -1.65 -3.50
C ALA A 33 5.04 -3.11 -3.88
N ILE A 34 3.99 -3.87 -4.12
CA ILE A 34 4.05 -5.25 -4.63
C ILE A 34 3.64 -5.19 -6.10
N ALA A 35 4.62 -5.31 -7.00
CA ALA A 35 4.45 -5.14 -8.43
C ALA A 35 4.66 -6.47 -9.19
N GLY A 36 3.98 -6.63 -10.31
CA GLY A 36 4.12 -7.81 -11.17
C GLY A 36 2.89 -8.01 -12.05
N ASN A 37 3.02 -8.80 -13.10
CA ASN A 37 1.92 -9.09 -14.03
C ASN A 37 0.77 -9.82 -13.34
N THR A 38 -0.39 -9.84 -13.98
CA THR A 38 -1.52 -10.68 -13.55
C THR A 38 -1.05 -12.13 -13.42
N GLY A 39 -1.43 -12.78 -12.33
CA GLY A 39 -0.98 -14.16 -12.07
C GLY A 39 0.44 -14.28 -11.48
N ALA A 40 1.18 -13.19 -11.24
CA ALA A 40 2.53 -13.23 -10.65
C ALA A 40 2.59 -13.71 -9.18
N GLY A 41 1.44 -13.80 -8.49
CA GLY A 41 1.38 -14.25 -7.09
C GLY A 41 1.16 -13.12 -6.07
N LYS A 42 0.90 -11.88 -6.51
CA LYS A 42 0.71 -10.70 -5.65
C LYS A 42 -0.37 -10.92 -4.58
N SER A 43 -1.57 -11.33 -5.01
CA SER A 43 -2.69 -11.59 -4.09
C SER A 43 -2.39 -12.76 -3.13
N ARG A 44 -1.49 -13.67 -3.49
CA ARG A 44 -1.04 -14.72 -2.57
C ARG A 44 -0.17 -14.12 -1.46
N LEU A 45 0.79 -13.27 -1.81
CA LEU A 45 1.62 -12.58 -0.82
C LEU A 45 0.77 -11.72 0.13
N ILE A 46 -0.23 -10.99 -0.38
CA ILE A 46 -1.18 -10.25 0.45
C ILE A 46 -1.90 -11.17 1.44
N LYS A 47 -2.40 -12.32 0.98
CA LYS A 47 -3.06 -13.30 1.85
C LYS A 47 -2.12 -13.92 2.87
N ASP A 48 -0.86 -14.18 2.49
CA ASP A 48 0.16 -14.67 3.41
C ASP A 48 0.40 -13.67 4.55
N ILE A 49 0.46 -12.37 4.24
CA ILE A 49 0.60 -11.29 5.22
C ILE A 49 -0.68 -11.17 6.07
N GLU A 50 -1.85 -11.11 5.44
CA GLU A 50 -3.15 -11.00 6.13
C GLU A 50 -3.36 -12.14 7.12
N GLN A 51 -2.94 -13.36 6.75
CA GLN A 51 -3.06 -14.55 7.59
C GLN A 51 -1.89 -14.74 8.56
N LEU A 52 -0.88 -13.88 8.55
CA LEU A 52 0.33 -13.99 9.38
C LEU A 52 0.93 -15.41 9.34
N VAL A 53 1.06 -15.98 8.12
CA VAL A 53 1.53 -17.36 7.93
C VAL A 53 2.95 -17.55 8.46
N ASN A 54 3.26 -18.76 8.95
CA ASN A 54 4.58 -19.11 9.47
C ASN A 54 5.04 -20.46 8.90
N GLY A 55 5.28 -20.50 7.57
CA GLY A 55 5.72 -21.71 6.86
C GLY A 55 4.61 -22.74 6.57
N ASP A 56 3.41 -22.54 7.08
CA ASP A 56 2.27 -23.45 6.99
C ASP A 56 1.26 -23.08 5.88
N GLY A 57 1.47 -21.95 5.21
CA GLY A 57 0.71 -21.58 4.02
C GLY A 57 1.18 -22.31 2.76
N ILE A 58 0.42 -22.19 1.66
CA ILE A 58 0.74 -22.79 0.35
C ILE A 58 2.12 -22.31 -0.16
N SER A 59 2.46 -21.05 0.08
CA SER A 59 3.75 -20.47 -0.31
C SER A 59 4.90 -20.82 0.62
N ARG A 60 4.61 -21.41 1.78
CA ARG A 60 5.58 -21.68 2.86
C ARG A 60 6.38 -20.47 3.32
N ARG A 61 5.91 -19.26 3.04
CA ARG A 61 6.51 -18.01 3.55
C ARG A 61 6.33 -17.90 5.05
N GLY A 62 7.24 -17.18 5.71
CA GLY A 62 7.09 -16.76 7.10
C GLY A 62 6.79 -15.27 7.17
N ILE A 63 5.79 -14.87 7.99
CA ILE A 63 5.50 -13.48 8.32
C ILE A 63 5.77 -13.29 9.80
N LEU A 64 6.71 -12.41 10.12
CA LEU A 64 7.06 -12.08 11.50
C LEU A 64 6.50 -10.70 11.85
N ILE A 65 6.00 -10.58 13.07
CA ILE A 65 5.66 -9.29 13.69
C ILE A 65 6.71 -9.02 14.77
N ASN A 66 7.36 -7.85 14.69
CA ASN A 66 8.47 -7.49 15.60
C ASN A 66 9.56 -8.57 15.66
N ASN A 67 9.87 -9.18 14.51
CA ASN A 67 10.83 -10.30 14.35
C ASN A 67 10.42 -11.59 15.08
N VAL A 68 9.18 -11.74 15.51
CA VAL A 68 8.66 -12.93 16.18
C VAL A 68 7.58 -13.58 15.31
N PRO A 69 7.61 -14.90 15.10
CA PRO A 69 6.54 -15.62 14.40
C PRO A 69 5.28 -15.63 15.26
N VAL A 70 4.13 -15.40 14.60
CA VAL A 70 2.82 -15.44 15.27
C VAL A 70 2.37 -16.90 15.43
N THR A 71 1.95 -17.27 16.63
CA THR A 71 1.43 -18.63 16.89
C THR A 71 0.10 -18.86 16.17
N LEU A 72 -0.22 -20.09 15.84
CA LEU A 72 -1.48 -20.41 15.16
C LEU A 72 -2.72 -19.99 15.98
N ALA A 73 -2.62 -20.07 17.31
CA ALA A 73 -3.71 -19.67 18.22
C ALA A 73 -3.97 -18.15 18.18
N ASP A 74 -2.94 -17.34 18.07
CA ASP A 74 -3.04 -15.87 18.15
C ASP A 74 -3.30 -15.20 16.79
N ARG A 75 -3.13 -15.92 15.67
CA ARG A 75 -3.23 -15.33 14.32
C ARG A 75 -4.52 -14.61 14.04
N SER A 76 -5.66 -15.24 14.38
CA SER A 76 -6.96 -14.67 14.07
C SER A 76 -7.23 -13.36 14.82
N SER A 77 -6.77 -13.25 16.06
CA SER A 77 -6.91 -12.03 16.87
C SER A 77 -5.93 -10.96 16.41
N LEU A 78 -4.66 -11.30 16.27
CA LEU A 78 -3.61 -10.36 15.86
C LEU A 78 -3.81 -9.86 14.42
N SER A 79 -4.24 -10.71 13.49
CA SER A 79 -4.56 -10.28 12.14
C SER A 79 -5.66 -9.20 12.15
N LYS A 80 -6.74 -9.38 12.89
CA LYS A 80 -7.83 -8.40 13.01
C LYS A 80 -7.42 -7.11 13.71
N GLU A 81 -6.49 -7.20 14.65
CA GLU A 81 -5.97 -6.05 15.39
C GLU A 81 -4.96 -5.26 14.54
N LEU A 82 -4.03 -5.96 13.91
CA LEU A 82 -2.89 -5.33 13.25
C LEU A 82 -3.11 -4.98 11.79
N ILE A 83 -4.01 -5.67 11.08
CA ILE A 83 -4.10 -5.58 9.63
C ILE A 83 -5.49 -5.12 9.19
N ALA A 84 -5.54 -4.02 8.45
CA ALA A 84 -6.70 -3.58 7.70
C ALA A 84 -6.46 -3.86 6.21
N HIS A 85 -7.45 -4.42 5.51
CA HIS A 85 -7.35 -4.75 4.10
C HIS A 85 -8.41 -4.01 3.30
N LEU A 86 -7.97 -3.16 2.38
CA LEU A 86 -8.81 -2.45 1.43
C LEU A 86 -8.75 -3.15 0.07
N SER A 87 -9.66 -4.10 -0.15
CA SER A 87 -9.73 -4.86 -1.40
C SER A 87 -10.36 -4.04 -2.54
N GLN A 88 -10.10 -4.44 -3.80
CA GLN A 88 -10.58 -3.73 -4.99
C GLN A 88 -12.11 -3.58 -5.05
N SER A 89 -12.85 -4.61 -4.64
CA SER A 89 -14.32 -4.68 -4.73
C SER A 89 -15.05 -4.30 -3.43
N MET A 90 -14.32 -3.78 -2.44
CA MET A 90 -14.92 -3.41 -1.16
C MET A 90 -15.92 -2.27 -1.33
N ARG A 91 -17.11 -2.43 -0.72
CA ARG A 91 -18.19 -1.45 -0.68
C ARG A 91 -18.82 -1.44 0.70
N PHE A 92 -19.45 -0.33 1.04
CA PHE A 92 -20.31 -0.29 2.21
C PHE A 92 -21.56 -1.14 1.98
N VAL A 93 -22.00 -1.84 3.03
CA VAL A 93 -23.23 -2.66 3.04
C VAL A 93 -24.21 -2.18 4.12
N LEU A 94 -23.93 -1.02 4.70
CA LEU A 94 -24.74 -0.42 5.76
C LEU A 94 -25.70 0.60 5.15
N ASP A 95 -26.95 0.60 5.62
CA ASP A 95 -27.96 1.60 5.26
C ASP A 95 -27.91 2.75 6.27
N LEU A 96 -26.85 3.54 6.18
CA LEU A 96 -26.55 4.69 7.03
C LEU A 96 -26.11 5.87 6.15
N SER A 97 -26.26 7.09 6.68
CA SER A 97 -25.57 8.24 6.15
C SER A 97 -24.07 8.19 6.46
N VAL A 98 -23.26 8.95 5.70
CA VAL A 98 -21.81 9.07 5.93
C VAL A 98 -21.53 9.50 7.38
N ARG A 99 -22.24 10.52 7.88
CA ARG A 99 -22.09 11.04 9.24
C ARG A 99 -22.41 9.99 10.30
N GLU A 100 -23.51 9.26 10.12
CA GLU A 100 -23.91 8.21 11.06
C GLU A 100 -22.88 7.07 11.11
N PHE A 101 -22.38 6.66 9.94
CA PHE A 101 -21.33 5.65 9.85
C PHE A 101 -20.05 6.08 10.59
N LEU A 102 -19.51 7.28 10.28
CA LEU A 102 -18.29 7.77 10.92
C LEU A 102 -18.47 7.90 12.44
N LYS A 103 -19.61 8.44 12.89
CA LYS A 103 -19.93 8.53 14.32
C LYS A 103 -19.98 7.15 14.98
N LEU A 104 -20.67 6.18 14.36
CA LEU A 104 -20.75 4.82 14.84
C LEU A 104 -19.36 4.17 14.90
N HIS A 105 -18.54 4.36 13.87
CA HIS A 105 -17.20 3.75 13.83
C HIS A 105 -16.27 4.35 14.89
N CYS A 106 -16.28 5.67 15.09
CA CYS A 106 -15.55 6.31 16.20
C CYS A 106 -15.97 5.73 17.56
N GLN A 107 -17.28 5.52 17.79
CA GLN A 107 -17.78 4.90 19.01
C GLN A 107 -17.32 3.44 19.17
N CYS A 108 -17.39 2.64 18.10
CA CYS A 108 -16.97 1.24 18.13
C CYS A 108 -15.48 1.07 18.38
N ARG A 109 -14.65 2.04 17.94
CA ARG A 109 -13.20 2.06 18.15
C ARG A 109 -12.79 2.77 19.45
N ASN A 110 -13.76 3.29 20.21
CA ASN A 110 -13.53 4.04 21.45
C ASN A 110 -12.65 5.30 21.22
N HIS A 111 -12.90 6.00 20.11
CA HIS A 111 -12.27 7.26 19.74
C HIS A 111 -13.27 8.43 19.75
N PRO A 112 -13.81 8.82 20.93
CA PRO A 112 -14.78 9.91 21.03
C PRO A 112 -14.18 11.29 20.70
N GLU A 113 -12.85 11.40 20.72
CA GLU A 113 -12.10 12.61 20.39
C GLU A 113 -12.04 12.91 18.89
N ILE A 114 -12.27 11.90 18.04
CA ILE A 114 -12.23 12.06 16.58
C ILE A 114 -13.56 12.61 16.10
N SER A 115 -13.50 13.78 15.43
CA SER A 115 -14.67 14.38 14.82
C SER A 115 -14.99 13.71 13.47
N PRO A 116 -16.23 13.23 13.25
CA PRO A 116 -16.66 12.76 11.94
C PRO A 116 -16.46 13.78 10.80
N ASP A 117 -16.58 15.08 11.11
CA ASP A 117 -16.40 16.16 10.12
C ASP A 117 -14.92 16.32 9.72
N ASP A 118 -13.97 16.05 10.62
CA ASP A 118 -12.54 16.07 10.30
C ASP A 118 -12.20 14.89 9.37
N VAL A 119 -12.71 13.69 9.65
CA VAL A 119 -12.52 12.51 8.77
C VAL A 119 -13.11 12.75 7.39
N LEU A 120 -14.32 13.37 7.33
CA LEU A 120 -14.96 13.74 6.08
C LEU A 120 -14.14 14.79 5.31
N THR A 121 -13.56 15.75 6.01
CA THR A 121 -12.66 16.75 5.41
C THR A 121 -11.44 16.06 4.78
N MET A 122 -10.84 15.09 5.45
CA MET A 122 -9.72 14.30 4.92
C MET A 122 -10.15 13.48 3.68
N ALA A 123 -11.33 12.84 3.72
CA ALA A 123 -11.88 12.13 2.56
C ALA A 123 -12.03 13.06 1.35
N ASN A 124 -12.55 14.27 1.56
CA ASN A 124 -12.77 15.26 0.50
C ASN A 124 -11.47 15.88 -0.06
N GLN A 125 -10.32 15.72 0.62
CA GLN A 125 -9.02 16.12 0.07
C GLN A 125 -8.47 15.13 -0.95
N ILE A 126 -8.96 13.88 -0.95
CA ILE A 126 -8.43 12.82 -1.82
C ILE A 126 -9.39 12.43 -2.96
N THR A 127 -10.60 12.99 -3.01
CA THR A 127 -11.55 12.79 -4.12
C THR A 127 -11.93 14.10 -4.77
N PRO A 128 -12.08 14.15 -6.11
CA PRO A 128 -12.59 15.33 -6.81
C PRO A 128 -14.10 15.53 -6.62
N GLU A 129 -14.84 14.46 -6.29
CA GLU A 129 -16.27 14.49 -6.03
C GLU A 129 -16.49 14.56 -4.51
N PRO A 130 -17.03 15.67 -3.97
CA PRO A 130 -17.19 15.81 -2.54
C PRO A 130 -18.18 14.78 -1.98
N VAL A 131 -17.82 14.17 -0.86
CA VAL A 131 -18.68 13.31 -0.06
C VAL A 131 -19.46 14.20 0.90
N LEU A 132 -20.79 14.08 0.91
CA LEU A 132 -21.65 14.88 1.80
C LEU A 132 -22.01 14.10 3.06
N PRO A 133 -22.12 14.75 4.22
CA PRO A 133 -22.34 14.07 5.49
C PRO A 133 -23.70 13.35 5.56
N GLU A 134 -24.71 13.88 4.89
CA GLU A 134 -26.09 13.32 4.90
C GLU A 134 -26.33 12.35 3.73
N GLU A 135 -25.34 12.12 2.88
CA GLU A 135 -25.44 11.20 1.76
C GLU A 135 -25.45 9.74 2.25
N SER A 136 -26.28 8.90 1.63
CA SER A 136 -26.30 7.47 1.96
C SER A 136 -25.04 6.77 1.44
N LEU A 137 -24.41 5.93 2.27
CA LEU A 137 -23.23 5.14 1.91
C LEU A 137 -23.44 4.30 0.64
N ASN A 138 -24.68 3.82 0.41
CA ASN A 138 -25.03 2.99 -0.74
C ASN A 138 -25.10 3.78 -2.06
N LEU A 139 -25.17 5.12 -2.00
CA LEU A 139 -25.24 6.00 -3.16
C LEU A 139 -23.89 6.59 -3.56
N LEU A 140 -22.87 6.42 -2.74
CA LEU A 140 -21.51 6.92 -3.01
C LEU A 140 -20.96 6.32 -4.31
N SER A 141 -20.34 7.16 -5.13
CA SER A 141 -19.55 6.71 -6.27
C SER A 141 -18.37 5.84 -5.81
N GLY A 142 -17.76 5.09 -6.73
CA GLY A 142 -16.59 4.27 -6.38
C GLY A 142 -15.43 5.10 -5.83
N GLY A 143 -15.23 6.33 -6.34
CA GLY A 143 -14.22 7.28 -5.87
C GLY A 143 -14.52 7.79 -4.47
N GLN A 144 -15.75 8.24 -4.23
CA GLN A 144 -16.22 8.69 -2.92
C GLN A 144 -16.12 7.58 -1.86
N THR A 145 -16.58 6.37 -2.19
CA THR A 145 -16.47 5.19 -1.33
C THR A 145 -15.02 4.92 -0.93
N ARG A 146 -14.10 4.93 -1.91
CA ARG A 146 -12.68 4.67 -1.68
C ARG A 146 -12.02 5.76 -0.84
N ALA A 147 -12.35 7.02 -1.12
CA ALA A 147 -11.84 8.16 -0.36
C ALA A 147 -12.27 8.10 1.11
N LEU A 148 -13.56 7.81 1.36
CA LEU A 148 -14.10 7.66 2.70
C LEU A 148 -13.45 6.49 3.46
N MET A 149 -13.29 5.33 2.83
CA MET A 149 -12.62 4.17 3.44
C MET A 149 -11.16 4.47 3.78
N ILE A 150 -10.42 5.19 2.93
CA ILE A 150 -9.03 5.55 3.19
C ILE A 150 -8.92 6.54 4.35
N ALA A 151 -9.79 7.55 4.40
CA ALA A 151 -9.83 8.50 5.51
C ALA A 151 -10.20 7.80 6.83
N ASP A 152 -11.15 6.90 6.80
CA ASP A 152 -11.53 6.06 7.94
C ASP A 152 -10.35 5.21 8.44
N LEU A 153 -9.64 4.53 7.52
CA LEU A 153 -8.44 3.75 7.85
C LEU A 153 -7.30 4.61 8.42
N ALA A 154 -7.17 5.84 7.96
CA ALA A 154 -6.12 6.74 8.44
C ALA A 154 -6.44 7.30 9.83
N CYS A 155 -7.68 7.71 10.07
CA CYS A 155 -8.06 8.50 11.23
C CYS A 155 -8.68 7.67 12.36
N ILE A 156 -9.54 6.68 12.05
CA ILE A 156 -10.34 5.95 13.05
C ILE A 156 -9.78 4.54 13.31
N CYS A 157 -9.24 3.88 12.29
CA CYS A 157 -8.77 2.52 12.42
C CYS A 157 -7.42 2.44 13.11
N ASP A 158 -7.30 1.63 14.17
CA ASP A 158 -6.07 1.44 14.94
C ASP A 158 -5.04 0.55 14.25
N SER A 159 -5.46 -0.24 13.26
CA SER A 159 -4.59 -1.20 12.59
C SER A 159 -3.35 -0.51 12.00
N PRO A 160 -2.12 -0.88 12.44
CA PRO A 160 -0.89 -0.24 11.97
C PRO A 160 -0.47 -0.66 10.57
N ILE A 161 -1.00 -1.76 10.05
CA ILE A 161 -0.69 -2.31 8.73
C ILE A 161 -1.92 -2.18 7.83
N VAL A 162 -1.76 -1.53 6.69
CA VAL A 162 -2.83 -1.36 5.69
C VAL A 162 -2.42 -2.05 4.38
N LEU A 163 -3.21 -3.03 3.98
CA LEU A 163 -3.08 -3.71 2.70
C LEU A 163 -4.05 -3.09 1.71
N ILE A 164 -3.56 -2.66 0.54
CA ILE A 164 -4.39 -2.05 -0.50
C ILE A 164 -4.24 -2.84 -1.80
N ASP A 165 -5.35 -3.33 -2.33
CA ASP A 165 -5.38 -4.00 -3.62
C ASP A 165 -5.92 -3.05 -4.69
N GLU A 166 -5.06 -2.71 -5.66
CA GLU A 166 -5.35 -1.89 -6.84
C GLU A 166 -6.06 -0.55 -6.57
N ILE A 167 -5.29 0.46 -6.14
CA ILE A 167 -5.79 1.83 -5.94
C ILE A 167 -6.05 2.58 -7.26
N GLU A 168 -5.58 2.04 -8.39
CA GLU A 168 -5.53 2.72 -9.69
C GLU A 168 -6.91 3.10 -10.24
N ASN A 169 -7.89 2.27 -9.97
CA ASN A 169 -9.24 2.38 -10.57
C ASN A 169 -10.21 3.21 -9.73
N ALA A 170 -9.72 3.92 -8.72
CA ALA A 170 -10.59 4.52 -7.71
C ALA A 170 -11.09 5.95 -8.04
N GLY A 171 -10.58 6.62 -9.09
CA GLY A 171 -10.95 8.01 -9.39
C GLY A 171 -10.55 9.03 -8.31
N ILE A 172 -9.57 8.69 -7.47
CA ILE A 172 -9.07 9.50 -6.35
C ILE A 172 -7.64 9.99 -6.59
N ASP A 173 -7.21 11.00 -5.85
CA ASP A 173 -5.79 11.38 -5.77
C ASP A 173 -5.01 10.33 -4.97
N LYS A 174 -4.40 9.38 -5.69
CA LYS A 174 -3.61 8.29 -5.09
C LYS A 174 -2.48 8.79 -4.22
N LYS A 175 -1.85 9.89 -4.60
CA LYS A 175 -0.72 10.47 -3.88
C LYS A 175 -1.18 11.01 -2.54
N ALA A 176 -2.24 11.82 -2.52
CA ALA A 176 -2.82 12.33 -1.29
C ALA A 176 -3.31 11.18 -0.38
N ALA A 177 -3.95 10.16 -0.95
CA ALA A 177 -4.43 8.99 -0.23
C ALA A 177 -3.30 8.20 0.45
N LEU A 178 -2.24 7.87 -0.28
CA LEU A 178 -1.09 7.12 0.27
C LEU A 178 -0.30 7.95 1.27
N TRP A 179 -0.17 9.27 1.03
CA TRP A 179 0.46 10.18 1.98
C TRP A 179 -0.33 10.25 3.29
N LEU A 180 -1.65 10.39 3.23
CA LEU A 180 -2.50 10.43 4.42
C LEU A 180 -2.28 9.21 5.32
N LEU A 181 -2.23 8.01 4.75
CA LEU A 181 -2.01 6.78 5.50
C LEU A 181 -0.60 6.71 6.11
N THR A 182 0.44 7.07 5.34
CA THR A 182 1.83 6.99 5.82
C THR A 182 2.16 8.10 6.83
N ASP A 183 1.54 9.28 6.71
CA ASP A 183 1.67 10.38 7.68
C ASP A 183 1.11 9.99 9.05
N GLN A 184 0.06 9.18 9.08
CA GLN A 184 -0.47 8.56 10.30
C GLN A 184 0.34 7.34 10.78
N SER A 185 1.59 7.22 10.36
CA SER A 185 2.51 6.14 10.72
C SER A 185 2.01 4.74 10.39
N LYS A 186 1.08 4.58 9.44
CA LYS A 186 0.66 3.26 8.96
C LYS A 186 1.74 2.66 8.06
N LEU A 187 2.04 1.37 8.22
CA LEU A 187 2.75 0.60 7.20
C LEU A 187 1.77 0.27 6.08
N VAL A 188 2.02 0.80 4.88
CA VAL A 188 1.13 0.57 3.73
C VAL A 188 1.77 -0.39 2.75
N LEU A 189 1.11 -1.50 2.45
CA LEU A 189 1.49 -2.42 1.36
C LEU A 189 0.44 -2.31 0.25
N ILE A 190 0.89 -1.88 -0.94
CA ILE A 190 0.01 -1.69 -2.07
C ILE A 190 0.34 -2.66 -3.20
N VAL A 191 -0.68 -3.39 -3.68
CA VAL A 191 -0.57 -4.12 -4.94
C VAL A 191 -0.87 -3.16 -6.07
N THR A 192 0.05 -3.06 -7.01
CA THR A 192 -0.08 -2.14 -8.13
C THR A 192 0.51 -2.71 -9.42
N HIS A 193 -0.08 -2.36 -10.54
CA HIS A 193 0.49 -2.52 -11.87
C HIS A 193 0.86 -1.16 -12.49
N ASP A 194 0.57 -0.05 -11.80
CA ASP A 194 0.92 1.30 -12.21
C ASP A 194 2.36 1.63 -11.79
N PRO A 195 3.27 1.88 -12.75
CA PRO A 195 4.65 2.25 -12.47
C PRO A 195 4.79 3.51 -11.59
N HIS A 196 3.91 4.50 -11.78
CA HIS A 196 3.95 5.74 -11.01
C HIS A 196 3.65 5.49 -9.53
N THR A 197 2.63 4.70 -9.24
CA THR A 197 2.30 4.28 -7.88
C THR A 197 3.45 3.46 -7.26
N ALA A 198 4.05 2.54 -8.03
CA ALA A 198 5.19 1.76 -7.56
C ALA A 198 6.42 2.64 -7.23
N LEU A 199 6.68 3.72 -7.99
CA LEU A 199 7.78 4.66 -7.72
C LEU A 199 7.58 5.47 -6.43
N MET A 200 6.35 5.66 -5.98
CA MET A 200 6.06 6.33 -4.70
C MET A 200 6.53 5.51 -3.50
N ALA A 201 6.67 4.21 -3.64
CA ALA A 201 7.05 3.33 -2.54
C ALA A 201 8.52 3.46 -2.15
N SER A 202 8.79 3.37 -0.84
CA SER A 202 10.14 3.29 -0.28
C SER A 202 10.80 1.93 -0.57
N THR A 203 9.99 0.87 -0.61
CA THR A 203 10.40 -0.49 -0.92
C THR A 203 9.49 -1.07 -2.01
N ARG A 204 10.08 -1.76 -2.99
CA ARG A 204 9.36 -2.37 -4.11
C ARG A 204 9.71 -3.84 -4.20
N LEU A 205 8.70 -4.69 -4.19
CA LEU A 205 8.78 -6.13 -4.35
C LEU A 205 8.27 -6.48 -5.75
N ALA A 206 9.17 -6.90 -6.64
CA ALA A 206 8.78 -7.39 -7.97
C ALA A 206 8.49 -8.89 -7.88
N MET A 207 7.30 -9.29 -8.34
CA MET A 207 6.84 -10.68 -8.29
C MET A 207 6.73 -11.29 -9.68
N LYS A 208 7.16 -12.55 -9.82
CA LYS A 208 7.03 -13.35 -11.03
C LYS A 208 6.93 -14.84 -10.65
N GLY A 209 6.03 -15.59 -11.29
CA GLY A 209 5.94 -17.04 -11.06
C GLY A 209 5.59 -17.48 -9.64
N GLY A 210 5.04 -16.57 -8.84
CA GLY A 210 4.72 -16.81 -7.42
C GLY A 210 5.82 -16.47 -6.44
N GLU A 211 6.99 -16.01 -6.92
CA GLU A 211 8.13 -15.62 -6.09
C GLU A 211 8.39 -14.12 -6.10
N VAL A 212 9.06 -13.62 -5.07
CA VAL A 212 9.67 -12.28 -5.04
C VAL A 212 11.01 -12.38 -5.79
N CYS A 213 11.01 -11.99 -7.05
CA CYS A 213 12.19 -12.10 -7.90
C CYS A 213 13.17 -10.92 -7.76
N ARG A 214 12.73 -9.79 -7.22
CA ARG A 214 13.57 -8.61 -6.99
C ARG A 214 13.01 -7.73 -5.88
N ILE A 215 13.93 -7.21 -5.06
CA ILE A 215 13.65 -6.21 -4.03
C ILE A 215 14.41 -4.93 -4.40
N ARG A 216 13.75 -3.80 -4.37
CA ARG A 216 14.34 -2.48 -4.61
C ARG A 216 13.95 -1.51 -3.51
N LYS A 217 14.92 -0.89 -2.89
CA LYS A 217 14.72 0.28 -2.03
C LYS A 217 14.84 1.54 -2.87
N ARG A 218 14.07 2.55 -2.54
CA ARG A 218 14.10 3.86 -3.20
C ARG A 218 15.49 4.49 -3.06
N THR A 219 16.05 4.96 -4.17
CA THR A 219 17.34 5.66 -4.18
C THR A 219 17.19 7.12 -3.71
N GLU A 220 18.29 7.75 -3.31
CA GLU A 220 18.27 9.17 -2.94
C GLU A 220 17.90 10.08 -4.13
N ALA A 221 18.25 9.70 -5.36
CA ALA A 221 17.81 10.41 -6.55
C ALA A 221 16.29 10.35 -6.74
N GLU A 222 15.69 9.16 -6.61
CA GLU A 222 14.23 9.00 -6.65
C GLU A 222 13.53 9.75 -5.52
N LYS A 223 14.12 9.79 -4.32
CA LYS A 223 13.61 10.54 -3.18
C LYS A 223 13.56 12.04 -3.46
N ARG A 224 14.65 12.61 -4.00
CA ARG A 224 14.70 14.03 -4.40
C ARG A 224 13.69 14.34 -5.49
N PHE A 225 13.54 13.47 -6.48
CA PHE A 225 12.54 13.59 -7.54
C PHE A 225 11.13 13.61 -6.96
N MET A 226 10.80 12.67 -6.07
CA MET A 226 9.50 12.61 -5.41
C MET A 226 9.22 13.84 -4.55
N GLN A 227 10.22 14.36 -3.83
CA GLN A 227 10.10 15.61 -3.07
C GLN A 227 9.78 16.79 -3.98
N SER A 228 10.41 16.90 -5.15
CA SER A 228 10.08 17.94 -6.14
C SER A 228 8.66 17.81 -6.70
N TRP A 229 8.13 16.58 -6.78
CA TRP A 229 6.76 16.30 -7.18
C TRP A 229 5.71 16.61 -6.08
N MET A 230 6.14 16.68 -4.84
CA MET A 230 5.30 17.07 -3.71
C MET A 230 5.12 18.59 -3.58
N LEU A 231 5.85 19.39 -4.36
CA LEU A 231 5.73 20.86 -4.33
C LEU A 231 4.42 21.33 -4.98
N PRO A 232 3.86 22.47 -4.50
CA PRO A 232 2.69 23.10 -5.13
C PRO A 232 2.88 23.33 -6.63
N THR A 233 1.80 23.38 -7.40
CA THR A 233 1.81 23.48 -8.87
C THR A 233 2.62 24.69 -9.37
N SER A 234 2.63 25.80 -8.63
CA SER A 234 3.43 27.00 -8.91
C SER A 234 4.94 26.75 -8.87
N VAL A 235 5.41 25.92 -7.93
CA VAL A 235 6.83 25.55 -7.79
C VAL A 235 7.18 24.41 -8.74
N ARG A 236 6.22 23.53 -9.05
CA ARG A 236 6.36 22.43 -10.00
C ARG A 236 6.70 22.92 -11.42
N ASN A 237 6.12 24.05 -11.85
CA ASN A 237 6.39 24.65 -13.14
C ASN A 237 7.83 25.21 -13.25
N ILE A 238 8.41 25.72 -12.14
CA ILE A 238 9.80 26.17 -12.09
C ILE A 238 10.74 24.97 -12.23
N PHE A 239 10.46 23.87 -11.53
CA PHE A 239 11.24 22.64 -11.65
C PHE A 239 11.06 21.94 -13.00
N ARG A 240 9.86 21.97 -13.60
CA ARG A 240 9.61 21.44 -14.94
C ARG A 240 10.54 22.12 -15.98
N ASN A 241 10.67 23.44 -15.94
CA ASN A 241 11.56 24.19 -16.83
C ASN A 241 13.05 23.90 -16.58
N TYR A 242 13.42 23.46 -15.36
CA TYR A 242 14.79 23.05 -15.03
C TYR A 242 15.09 21.63 -15.53
N PHE A 243 14.11 20.73 -15.50
CA PHE A 243 14.23 19.32 -15.91
C PHE A 243 13.87 19.07 -17.38
N ASP A 244 13.13 19.97 -18.06
CA ASP A 244 12.91 19.91 -19.51
C ASP A 244 14.23 20.08 -20.31
N LYS A 245 15.29 20.57 -19.68
CA LYS A 245 16.65 20.51 -20.22
C LYS A 245 17.27 19.10 -20.15
N GLU A 246 16.71 18.21 -19.32
CA GLU A 246 17.07 16.78 -19.25
C GLU A 246 15.94 15.90 -19.80
N LYS A 247 15.49 16.19 -21.02
CA LYS A 247 14.47 15.43 -21.76
C LYS A 247 14.77 13.92 -21.83
N ASN A 248 16.03 13.55 -21.68
CA ASN A 248 16.51 12.17 -21.58
C ASN A 248 16.13 11.46 -20.26
N PHE A 249 15.65 12.15 -19.24
CA PHE A 249 15.35 11.52 -17.97
C PHE A 249 13.96 10.82 -17.97
N TYR A 250 12.97 11.38 -18.67
CA TYR A 250 11.63 10.79 -18.79
C TYR A 250 11.61 9.57 -19.72
N ASP A 251 12.27 9.65 -20.86
CA ASP A 251 12.39 8.53 -21.80
C ASP A 251 13.19 7.36 -21.20
N ASN A 252 14.25 7.66 -20.42
CA ASN A 252 14.99 6.67 -19.65
C ASN A 252 14.16 6.05 -18.50
N HIS A 253 13.14 6.73 -17.95
CA HIS A 253 12.33 6.17 -16.86
C HIS A 253 11.27 5.18 -17.35
N GLN A 254 10.67 5.36 -18.52
CA GLN A 254 9.86 4.31 -19.15
C GLN A 254 10.74 3.10 -19.51
N THR A 255 11.90 3.32 -20.06
CA THR A 255 12.89 2.27 -20.37
C THR A 255 13.43 1.63 -19.09
N LEU A 256 13.66 2.40 -18.01
CA LEU A 256 14.03 1.88 -16.69
C LEU A 256 12.91 1.04 -16.07
N LEU A 257 11.65 1.46 -16.14
CA LEU A 257 10.51 0.70 -15.63
C LEU A 257 10.34 -0.61 -16.39
N GLU A 258 10.52 -0.62 -17.71
CA GLU A 258 10.57 -1.85 -18.50
C GLU A 258 11.76 -2.73 -18.10
N GLN A 259 12.93 -2.16 -17.82
CA GLN A 259 14.08 -2.90 -17.28
C GLN A 259 13.85 -3.39 -15.85
N TYR A 260 13.12 -2.64 -15.01
CA TYR A 260 12.78 -3.04 -13.64
C TYR A 260 11.76 -4.20 -13.60
N LEU A 261 10.91 -4.31 -14.61
CA LEU A 261 9.92 -5.37 -14.75
C LEU A 261 10.43 -6.56 -15.58
N ARG A 262 11.56 -6.43 -16.27
CA ARG A 262 12.21 -7.55 -16.98
C ARG A 262 13.01 -8.43 -16.00
N PRO A 263 12.92 -9.76 -16.12
CA PRO A 263 13.78 -10.65 -15.35
C PRO A 263 15.25 -10.39 -15.69
N ALA A 264 16.13 -10.53 -14.71
CA ALA A 264 17.57 -10.49 -14.96
C ALA A 264 17.93 -11.56 -16.01
N PRO A 265 18.81 -11.29 -16.98
CA PRO A 265 19.29 -12.32 -17.88
C PRO A 265 19.95 -13.44 -17.06
N ALA A 266 19.58 -14.68 -17.37
CA ALA A 266 20.20 -15.84 -16.76
C ALA A 266 21.72 -15.76 -16.98
N GLY A 267 22.50 -15.57 -15.90
CA GLY A 267 23.96 -15.56 -15.99
C GLY A 267 24.70 -14.39 -15.33
N ALA A 268 24.03 -13.39 -14.76
CA ALA A 268 24.75 -12.32 -14.04
C ALA A 268 25.10 -12.79 -12.62
N ALA A 269 26.36 -13.13 -12.42
CA ALA A 269 26.96 -13.46 -11.14
C ALA A 269 26.75 -12.33 -10.11
N ILE A 270 26.38 -12.73 -8.92
CA ILE A 270 26.30 -11.92 -7.71
C ILE A 270 27.73 -11.43 -7.41
N PHE A 271 28.02 -10.16 -7.61
CA PHE A 271 29.18 -9.52 -7.00
C PHE A 271 28.72 -8.74 -5.77
N LYS A 272 29.46 -8.98 -4.70
CA LYS A 272 29.46 -8.60 -3.29
C LYS A 272 28.80 -7.27 -2.93
#